data_98a0bfe58736985c49923e700a87bb22
#
_entry.id   98a0bfe58736985c49923e700a87bb22
#
_cell.length_a   1.000
_cell.length_b   1.000
_cell.length_c   1.000
_cell.angle_alpha   90.00
_cell.angle_beta   90.00
_cell.angle_gamma   90.00
#
_symmetry.space_group_name_H-M   'P 1'
#
loop_
_entity.id
_entity.type
_entity.pdbx_description
1 polymer ?
#
loop_
_entity_poly.entity_id
_entity_poly.type
_entity_poly.pdbx_seq_one_letter_code
_entity_poly.pdbx_strand_id
1 'polypeptide(L)'
;YEMQRSLVGSEMCIRDRSPEVQKACDAMNNYLKASITYKMTNQNMVVNKDLISGWVTYDDNMNATLDESKVKEWLREFGKTYDTVGTTRSITTPGGKTVDVSGGTYGWSVDEAAELTALVDSIKKGEVVEKEPAYAQTAATHDAQDWGTTYLEVDIPAQHMWYVVNGAVQLETDVVTGLPTPERETPTGVYSILEMKRDKTLVGEINPSTGQPSYRTKVGYWMRVTWTGIGFHDATWNPSFGGSRYQTNGSHGCINMPLDQAASLYGMLSMGTPVIIHN
;
A
#
# COMPACT_ATOMS: atom_id res chain seq x y z
N TYR A 1 -19.46 2.63 -40.19
CA TYR A 1 -18.55 2.77 -39.03
C TYR A 1 -18.58 1.57 -38.06
N GLU A 2 -19.64 0.78 -38.01
CA GLU A 2 -19.72 -0.44 -37.19
C GLU A 2 -19.04 -1.67 -37.84
N MET A 3 -18.84 -1.68 -39.14
CA MET A 3 -18.20 -2.79 -39.84
C MET A 3 -16.68 -2.92 -39.59
N GLN A 4 -16.01 -1.86 -39.09
CA GLN A 4 -14.57 -1.88 -38.82
C GLN A 4 -14.20 -2.57 -37.51
N ARG A 5 -15.13 -2.73 -36.55
CA ARG A 5 -14.86 -3.41 -35.27
C ARG A 5 -14.90 -4.93 -35.32
N SER A 6 -15.51 -5.52 -36.36
CA SER A 6 -15.68 -6.96 -36.47
C SER A 6 -14.61 -7.69 -37.32
N LEU A 7 -13.69 -6.96 -37.94
CA LEU A 7 -12.65 -7.51 -38.82
C LEU A 7 -11.26 -7.50 -38.19
N VAL A 8 -11.17 -7.64 -36.88
CA VAL A 8 -9.89 -7.73 -36.20
C VAL A 8 -9.27 -9.10 -36.45
N GLY A 9 -8.28 -9.14 -37.31
CA GLY A 9 -7.23 -10.15 -37.32
C GLY A 9 -7.15 -11.07 -38.55
N SER A 10 -8.17 -11.40 -39.28
CA SER A 10 -7.99 -12.35 -40.40
C SER A 10 -8.56 -11.92 -41.75
N GLU A 11 -9.76 -11.34 -41.77
CA GLU A 11 -10.44 -11.08 -43.07
C GLU A 11 -9.89 -9.82 -43.78
N MET A 12 -9.44 -8.79 -43.07
CA MET A 12 -8.85 -7.61 -43.67
C MET A 12 -7.48 -7.93 -44.31
N CYS A 13 -6.69 -8.78 -43.70
CA CYS A 13 -5.41 -9.25 -44.23
C CYS A 13 -5.54 -10.16 -45.42
N ILE A 14 -6.69 -10.77 -45.65
CA ILE A 14 -6.92 -11.70 -46.77
C ILE A 14 -7.40 -10.96 -48.04
N ARG A 15 -8.15 -9.85 -47.88
CA ARG A 15 -8.79 -9.16 -49.02
C ARG A 15 -7.99 -8.03 -49.64
N ASP A 16 -7.20 -7.32 -48.84
CA ASP A 16 -6.37 -6.22 -49.33
C ASP A 16 -4.86 -6.63 -49.27
N ARG A 17 -4.20 -6.54 -50.43
CA ARG A 17 -2.80 -6.88 -50.60
C ARG A 17 -1.88 -5.66 -50.68
N SER A 18 -2.37 -4.49 -50.26
CA SER A 18 -1.46 -3.32 -50.19
C SER A 18 -0.34 -3.54 -49.19
N PRO A 19 0.88 -3.06 -49.46
CA PRO A 19 2.02 -3.20 -48.54
C PRO A 19 1.75 -2.61 -47.14
N GLU A 20 0.98 -1.55 -47.07
CA GLU A 20 0.61 -0.86 -45.82
C GLU A 20 -0.32 -1.75 -44.98
N VAL A 21 -1.35 -2.33 -45.57
CA VAL A 21 -2.24 -3.24 -44.86
C VAL A 21 -1.52 -4.51 -44.43
N GLN A 22 -0.63 -5.06 -45.25
CA GLN A 22 0.15 -6.21 -44.89
C GLN A 22 1.06 -5.91 -43.67
N LYS A 23 1.75 -4.74 -43.67
CA LYS A 23 2.57 -4.30 -42.56
C LYS A 23 1.74 -4.15 -41.26
N ALA A 24 0.54 -3.57 -41.35
CA ALA A 24 -0.35 -3.44 -40.20
C ALA A 24 -0.77 -4.81 -39.66
N CYS A 25 -1.13 -5.75 -40.54
CA CYS A 25 -1.49 -7.11 -40.17
C CYS A 25 -0.30 -7.84 -39.47
N ASP A 26 0.91 -7.72 -40.01
CA ASP A 26 2.09 -8.37 -39.45
C ASP A 26 2.40 -7.82 -38.04
N ALA A 27 2.29 -6.49 -37.84
CA ALA A 27 2.47 -5.87 -36.54
C ALA A 27 1.39 -6.33 -35.55
N MET A 28 0.12 -6.35 -35.95
CA MET A 28 -0.99 -6.81 -35.12
C MET A 28 -0.82 -8.30 -34.75
N ASN A 29 -0.48 -9.15 -35.73
CA ASN A 29 -0.22 -10.56 -35.47
C ASN A 29 0.94 -10.75 -34.49
N ASN A 30 1.95 -9.85 -34.53
CA ASN A 30 3.03 -9.88 -33.56
C ASN A 30 2.56 -9.51 -32.16
N TYR A 31 1.73 -8.46 -32.01
CA TYR A 31 1.15 -8.07 -30.70
C TYR A 31 0.31 -9.19 -30.11
N LEU A 32 -0.50 -9.88 -30.93
CA LEU A 32 -1.36 -10.98 -30.51
C LEU A 32 -0.62 -12.27 -30.12
N LYS A 33 0.68 -12.36 -30.38
CA LYS A 33 1.55 -13.46 -29.87
C LYS A 33 1.86 -13.26 -28.40
N ALA A 34 1.79 -12.03 -27.90
CA ALA A 34 2.18 -11.73 -26.52
C ALA A 34 1.26 -12.46 -25.54
N SER A 35 1.87 -12.97 -24.49
CA SER A 35 1.20 -13.59 -23.34
C SER A 35 1.98 -13.26 -22.08
N ILE A 36 1.45 -12.31 -21.30
CA ILE A 36 2.07 -11.87 -20.05
C ILE A 36 1.28 -12.45 -18.89
N THR A 37 1.90 -13.36 -18.14
CA THR A 37 1.30 -13.98 -16.96
C THR A 37 1.83 -13.29 -15.72
N TYR A 38 0.97 -12.55 -15.02
CA TYR A 38 1.27 -11.99 -13.70
C TYR A 38 1.08 -13.07 -12.64
N LYS A 39 2.17 -13.36 -11.91
CA LYS A 39 2.16 -14.30 -10.78
C LYS A 39 1.62 -13.58 -9.55
N MET A 40 0.35 -13.84 -9.26
CA MET A 40 -0.31 -13.32 -8.06
C MET A 40 -0.56 -14.48 -7.07
N THR A 41 -0.65 -14.18 -5.80
CA THR A 41 -0.69 -15.20 -4.72
C THR A 41 -1.77 -16.26 -4.89
N ASN A 42 -2.98 -15.86 -5.27
CA ASN A 42 -4.14 -16.76 -5.27
C ASN A 42 -4.57 -17.22 -6.66
N GLN A 43 -4.23 -16.49 -7.70
CA GLN A 43 -4.45 -16.87 -9.10
C GLN A 43 -3.59 -16.03 -10.02
N ASN A 44 -3.12 -16.64 -11.11
CA ASN A 44 -2.40 -15.89 -12.13
C ASN A 44 -3.39 -15.07 -12.96
N MET A 45 -3.01 -13.81 -13.26
CA MET A 45 -3.71 -12.98 -14.23
C MET A 45 -2.95 -13.01 -15.55
N VAL A 46 -3.64 -13.30 -16.64
CA VAL A 46 -3.01 -13.44 -17.97
C VAL A 46 -3.52 -12.37 -18.91
N VAL A 47 -2.62 -11.54 -19.39
CA VAL A 47 -2.84 -10.65 -20.54
C VAL A 47 -2.50 -11.44 -21.80
N ASN A 48 -3.52 -11.83 -22.54
CA ASN A 48 -3.41 -12.67 -23.71
C ASN A 48 -4.01 -11.97 -24.95
N LYS A 49 -4.04 -12.70 -26.07
CA LYS A 49 -4.59 -12.21 -27.35
C LYS A 49 -6.01 -11.64 -27.25
N ASP A 50 -6.86 -12.18 -26.35
CA ASP A 50 -8.26 -11.78 -26.25
C ASP A 50 -8.38 -10.37 -25.66
N LEU A 51 -7.58 -10.06 -24.62
CA LEU A 51 -7.46 -8.71 -24.08
C LEU A 51 -6.73 -7.76 -25.05
N ILE A 52 -5.58 -8.20 -25.58
CA ILE A 52 -4.75 -7.38 -26.47
C ILE A 52 -5.51 -6.96 -27.72
N SER A 53 -6.34 -7.84 -28.29
CA SER A 53 -7.15 -7.53 -29.49
C SER A 53 -8.09 -6.34 -29.27
N GLY A 54 -8.60 -6.16 -28.05
CA GLY A 54 -9.43 -5.01 -27.67
C GLY A 54 -8.66 -3.70 -27.52
N TRP A 55 -7.32 -3.76 -27.42
CA TRP A 55 -6.44 -2.62 -27.24
C TRP A 55 -5.73 -2.18 -28.52
N VAL A 56 -5.66 -3.06 -29.54
CA VAL A 56 -5.05 -2.71 -30.82
C VAL A 56 -5.88 -1.67 -31.55
N THR A 57 -5.23 -0.66 -32.07
CA THR A 57 -5.79 0.39 -32.93
C THR A 57 -4.82 0.69 -34.06
N TYR A 58 -5.21 1.60 -34.96
CA TYR A 58 -4.41 2.02 -36.10
C TYR A 58 -4.33 3.53 -36.12
N ASP A 59 -3.17 4.04 -36.56
CA ASP A 59 -3.02 5.45 -36.90
C ASP A 59 -3.54 5.74 -38.33
N ASP A 60 -3.51 7.04 -38.73
CA ASP A 60 -3.97 7.47 -40.06
C ASP A 60 -3.14 6.88 -41.21
N ASN A 61 -1.95 6.34 -40.92
CA ASN A 61 -1.04 5.71 -41.89
C ASN A 61 -1.14 4.17 -41.86
N MET A 62 -2.18 3.63 -41.23
CA MET A 62 -2.39 2.19 -41.04
C MET A 62 -1.26 1.48 -40.26
N ASN A 63 -0.51 2.18 -39.41
CA ASN A 63 0.38 1.48 -38.49
C ASN A 63 -0.42 0.98 -37.28
N ALA A 64 -0.24 -0.28 -36.94
CA ALA A 64 -0.81 -0.83 -35.73
C ALA A 64 -0.20 -0.20 -34.48
N THR A 65 -1.03 0.26 -33.56
CA THR A 65 -0.67 0.84 -32.27
C THR A 65 -1.51 0.22 -31.16
N LEU A 66 -1.20 0.56 -29.90
CA LEU A 66 -2.01 0.19 -28.75
C LEU A 66 -2.71 1.45 -28.21
N ASP A 67 -4.00 1.32 -27.93
CA ASP A 67 -4.77 2.31 -27.18
C ASP A 67 -4.34 2.25 -25.70
N GLU A 68 -3.34 3.05 -25.34
CA GLU A 68 -2.79 3.08 -24.00
C GLU A 68 -3.82 3.52 -22.95
N SER A 69 -4.91 4.19 -23.34
CA SER A 69 -5.96 4.56 -22.39
C SER A 69 -6.71 3.33 -21.89
N LYS A 70 -6.97 2.36 -22.77
CA LYS A 70 -7.59 1.09 -22.41
C LYS A 70 -6.64 0.21 -21.58
N VAL A 71 -5.35 0.22 -21.91
CA VAL A 71 -4.33 -0.50 -21.10
C VAL A 71 -4.27 0.09 -19.69
N LYS A 72 -4.29 1.43 -19.56
CA LYS A 72 -4.34 2.12 -18.26
C LYS A 72 -5.60 1.78 -17.46
N GLU A 73 -6.75 1.76 -18.11
CA GLU A 73 -8.01 1.39 -17.47
C GLU A 73 -7.94 -0.04 -16.92
N TRP A 74 -7.43 -0.97 -17.72
CA TRP A 74 -7.24 -2.36 -17.28
C TRP A 74 -6.24 -2.45 -16.11
N LEU A 75 -5.10 -1.73 -16.18
CA LEU A 75 -4.13 -1.70 -15.07
C LEU A 75 -4.72 -1.13 -13.79
N ARG A 76 -5.57 -0.10 -13.88
CA ARG A 76 -6.28 0.44 -12.72
C ARG A 76 -7.19 -0.60 -12.06
N GLU A 77 -7.96 -1.35 -12.85
CA GLU A 77 -8.81 -2.42 -12.32
C GLU A 77 -7.96 -3.60 -11.78
N PHE A 78 -6.82 -3.88 -12.41
CA PHE A 78 -5.84 -4.83 -11.92
C PHE A 78 -5.29 -4.38 -10.55
N GLY A 79 -4.84 -3.13 -10.41
CA GLY A 79 -4.42 -2.56 -9.12
C GLY A 79 -5.51 -2.64 -8.07
N LYS A 80 -6.75 -2.21 -8.35
CA LYS A 80 -7.87 -2.33 -7.41
C LYS A 80 -8.13 -3.76 -6.93
N THR A 81 -7.79 -4.76 -7.75
CA THR A 81 -8.00 -6.17 -7.40
C THR A 81 -6.89 -6.69 -6.49
N TYR A 82 -5.66 -6.22 -6.65
CA TYR A 82 -4.48 -6.80 -6.02
C TYR A 82 -3.77 -5.89 -5.03
N ASP A 83 -4.04 -4.58 -5.06
CA ASP A 83 -3.51 -3.65 -4.06
C ASP A 83 -4.17 -3.90 -2.70
N THR A 84 -3.34 -3.89 -1.66
CA THR A 84 -3.80 -4.09 -0.28
C THR A 84 -3.71 -2.83 0.56
N VAL A 85 -3.00 -1.80 0.10
CA VAL A 85 -2.93 -0.50 0.80
C VAL A 85 -4.33 0.06 1.02
N GLY A 86 -4.66 0.37 2.28
CA GLY A 86 -5.95 0.95 2.68
C GLY A 86 -7.14 -0.01 2.68
N THR A 87 -6.99 -1.26 2.23
CA THR A 87 -8.07 -2.26 2.24
C THR A 87 -8.36 -2.76 3.65
N THR A 88 -9.52 -3.41 3.81
CA THR A 88 -9.88 -4.07 5.07
C THR A 88 -9.20 -5.43 5.17
N ARG A 89 -8.53 -5.68 6.30
CA ARG A 89 -7.84 -6.93 6.61
C ARG A 89 -8.19 -7.38 8.03
N SER A 90 -8.45 -8.67 8.22
CA SER A 90 -8.77 -9.22 9.54
C SER A 90 -7.49 -9.68 10.26
N ILE A 91 -7.41 -9.38 11.54
CA ILE A 91 -6.35 -9.87 12.44
C ILE A 91 -6.98 -10.55 13.66
N THR A 92 -6.37 -11.66 14.11
CA THR A 92 -6.56 -12.15 15.47
C THR A 92 -5.43 -11.62 16.33
N THR A 93 -5.76 -10.77 17.29
CA THR A 93 -4.79 -10.10 18.16
C THR A 93 -4.10 -11.10 19.09
N PRO A 94 -2.92 -10.79 19.65
CA PRO A 94 -2.31 -11.59 20.70
C PRO A 94 -3.22 -11.77 21.93
N GLY A 95 -4.10 -10.81 22.19
CA GLY A 95 -5.15 -10.90 23.21
C GLY A 95 -6.33 -11.82 22.86
N GLY A 96 -6.34 -12.45 21.66
CA GLY A 96 -7.36 -13.41 21.24
C GLY A 96 -8.64 -12.80 20.65
N LYS A 97 -8.69 -11.47 20.43
CA LYS A 97 -9.79 -10.77 19.77
C LYS A 97 -9.58 -10.82 18.25
N THR A 98 -10.63 -11.06 17.47
CA THR A 98 -10.58 -10.88 16.00
C THR A 98 -11.20 -9.56 15.63
N VAL A 99 -10.49 -8.74 14.85
CA VAL A 99 -10.91 -7.41 14.42
C VAL A 99 -10.61 -7.19 12.94
N ASP A 100 -11.42 -6.37 12.30
CA ASP A 100 -11.18 -5.87 10.95
C ASP A 100 -10.52 -4.50 11.02
N VAL A 101 -9.42 -4.35 10.31
CA VAL A 101 -8.64 -3.10 10.25
C VAL A 101 -8.66 -2.58 8.83
N SER A 102 -9.12 -1.34 8.66
CA SER A 102 -9.20 -0.66 7.36
C SER A 102 -8.35 0.60 7.37
N GLY A 103 -7.85 0.99 6.21
CA GLY A 103 -7.05 2.20 6.06
C GLY A 103 -5.57 1.99 6.34
N GLY A 104 -4.86 3.11 6.55
CA GLY A 104 -3.41 3.11 6.67
C GLY A 104 -2.69 3.21 5.33
N THR A 105 -1.37 3.10 5.38
CA THR A 105 -0.48 3.32 4.22
C THR A 105 0.41 2.12 3.92
N TYR A 106 0.28 1.02 4.65
CA TYR A 106 1.05 -0.21 4.43
C TYR A 106 0.27 -1.19 3.58
N GLY A 107 0.98 -1.90 2.71
CA GLY A 107 0.42 -2.93 1.84
C GLY A 107 1.12 -2.99 0.48
N TRP A 108 0.63 -3.84 -0.39
CA TRP A 108 1.01 -3.91 -1.80
C TRP A 108 0.33 -2.79 -2.58
N SER A 109 1.05 -2.18 -3.51
CA SER A 109 0.50 -1.24 -4.49
C SER A 109 1.25 -1.34 -5.81
N VAL A 110 0.54 -1.53 -6.90
CA VAL A 110 1.08 -1.60 -8.26
C VAL A 110 1.54 -0.21 -8.71
N ASP A 111 2.70 -0.11 -9.32
CA ASP A 111 3.13 1.08 -10.07
C ASP A 111 2.49 1.04 -11.46
N GLU A 112 1.28 1.58 -11.58
CA GLU A 112 0.53 1.60 -12.84
C GLU A 112 1.32 2.27 -13.98
N ALA A 113 2.14 3.27 -13.70
CA ALA A 113 2.89 3.99 -14.71
C ALA A 113 4.09 3.19 -15.24
N ALA A 114 4.85 2.58 -14.34
CA ALA A 114 5.96 1.71 -14.70
C ALA A 114 5.45 0.44 -15.40
N GLU A 115 4.35 -0.16 -14.87
CA GLU A 115 3.79 -1.37 -15.47
C GLU A 115 3.16 -1.11 -16.83
N LEU A 116 2.51 0.06 -17.05
CA LEU A 116 2.02 0.44 -18.38
C LEU A 116 3.15 0.38 -19.41
N THR A 117 4.27 1.02 -19.11
CA THR A 117 5.42 1.05 -20.01
C THR A 117 5.93 -0.37 -20.30
N ALA A 118 6.12 -1.17 -19.25
CA ALA A 118 6.62 -2.53 -19.38
C ALA A 118 5.66 -3.45 -20.16
N LEU A 119 4.35 -3.34 -19.88
CA LEU A 119 3.32 -4.14 -20.55
C LEU A 119 3.20 -3.80 -22.03
N VAL A 120 3.16 -2.50 -22.37
CA VAL A 120 3.11 -2.04 -23.77
C VAL A 120 4.35 -2.50 -24.55
N ASP A 121 5.52 -2.42 -23.95
CA ASP A 121 6.76 -2.88 -24.56
C ASP A 121 6.76 -4.41 -24.80
N SER A 122 6.32 -5.19 -23.82
CA SER A 122 6.21 -6.65 -23.96
C SER A 122 5.22 -7.04 -25.05
N ILE A 123 4.07 -6.35 -25.14
CA ILE A 123 3.08 -6.59 -26.19
C ILE A 123 3.67 -6.27 -27.58
N LYS A 124 4.31 -5.11 -27.73
CA LYS A 124 4.95 -4.70 -29.02
C LYS A 124 6.01 -5.70 -29.50
N LYS A 125 6.72 -6.35 -28.58
CA LYS A 125 7.72 -7.38 -28.88
C LYS A 125 7.11 -8.77 -29.12
N GLY A 126 5.83 -8.98 -28.78
CA GLY A 126 5.18 -10.30 -28.85
C GLY A 126 5.74 -11.28 -27.81
N GLU A 127 6.13 -10.79 -26.65
CA GLU A 127 6.77 -11.59 -25.59
C GLU A 127 5.79 -12.58 -24.94
N VAL A 128 6.30 -13.77 -24.61
CA VAL A 128 5.62 -14.74 -23.72
C VAL A 128 6.44 -14.82 -22.47
N VAL A 129 5.89 -14.25 -21.36
CA VAL A 129 6.64 -14.09 -20.11
C VAL A 129 5.74 -14.29 -18.90
N GLU A 130 6.34 -14.84 -17.84
CA GLU A 130 5.75 -14.85 -16.48
C GLU A 130 6.54 -13.88 -15.61
N LYS A 131 5.84 -12.99 -14.91
CA LYS A 131 6.48 -11.98 -14.05
C LYS A 131 5.55 -11.54 -12.91
N GLU A 132 6.09 -10.84 -11.93
CA GLU A 132 5.32 -9.98 -11.04
C GLU A 132 5.13 -8.60 -11.70
N PRO A 133 4.07 -7.84 -11.35
CA PRO A 133 3.93 -6.46 -11.80
C PRO A 133 5.00 -5.56 -11.16
N ALA A 134 5.23 -4.40 -11.76
CA ALA A 134 6.00 -3.36 -11.09
C ALA A 134 5.21 -2.85 -9.88
N TYR A 135 5.86 -2.77 -8.72
CA TYR A 135 5.23 -2.28 -7.49
C TYR A 135 5.76 -0.90 -7.10
N ALA A 136 4.85 0.01 -6.77
CA ALA A 136 5.16 1.28 -6.11
C ALA A 136 5.48 1.05 -4.62
N GLN A 137 4.84 0.04 -4.02
CA GLN A 137 5.06 -0.38 -2.65
C GLN A 137 4.88 -1.88 -2.51
N THR A 138 5.73 -2.49 -1.67
CA THR A 138 5.68 -3.91 -1.34
C THR A 138 5.32 -4.11 0.13
N ALA A 139 4.78 -5.29 0.46
CA ALA A 139 4.52 -5.74 1.82
C ALA A 139 5.36 -7.00 2.15
N ALA A 140 5.25 -7.51 3.37
CA ALA A 140 6.07 -8.61 3.84
C ALA A 140 5.71 -9.95 3.19
N THR A 141 4.43 -10.19 2.92
CA THR A 141 3.92 -11.41 2.25
C THR A 141 2.76 -11.07 1.34
N HIS A 142 2.36 -12.02 0.50
CA HIS A 142 1.12 -11.94 -0.28
C HIS A 142 -0.07 -12.64 0.41
N ASP A 143 0.05 -13.02 1.67
CA ASP A 143 -1.03 -13.62 2.44
C ASP A 143 -2.12 -12.60 2.77
N ALA A 144 -3.27 -13.07 3.28
CA ALA A 144 -4.37 -12.20 3.68
C ALA A 144 -3.96 -11.16 4.76
N GLN A 145 -2.94 -11.51 5.57
CA GLN A 145 -2.26 -10.62 6.50
C GLN A 145 -0.88 -10.28 5.92
N ASP A 146 -0.85 -9.34 4.99
CA ASP A 146 0.34 -9.00 4.19
C ASP A 146 1.51 -8.40 5.01
N TRP A 147 1.28 -8.06 6.27
CA TRP A 147 2.34 -7.63 7.21
C TRP A 147 3.18 -8.80 7.78
N GLY A 148 2.79 -10.05 7.50
CA GLY A 148 3.52 -11.24 7.94
C GLY A 148 3.42 -11.48 9.46
N THR A 149 4.47 -12.08 10.03
CA THR A 149 4.49 -12.53 11.43
C THR A 149 5.31 -11.65 12.38
N THR A 150 5.84 -10.51 11.87
CA THR A 150 6.59 -9.52 12.67
C THR A 150 5.96 -8.15 12.50
N TYR A 151 5.33 -7.63 13.55
CA TYR A 151 4.57 -6.39 13.51
C TYR A 151 4.37 -5.79 14.90
N LEU A 152 4.05 -4.50 14.96
CA LEU A 152 3.47 -3.83 16.11
C LEU A 152 1.95 -3.85 16.00
N GLU A 153 1.27 -3.99 17.13
CA GLU A 153 -0.18 -3.88 17.25
C GLU A 153 -0.54 -2.94 18.38
N VAL A 154 -1.58 -2.12 18.17
CA VAL A 154 -2.15 -1.21 19.16
C VAL A 154 -3.66 -1.41 19.20
N ASP A 155 -4.18 -1.91 20.31
CA ASP A 155 -5.61 -1.95 20.64
C ASP A 155 -5.97 -0.65 21.39
N ILE A 156 -6.64 0.27 20.70
CA ILE A 156 -7.01 1.58 21.27
C ILE A 156 -7.99 1.42 22.44
N PRO A 157 -9.07 0.63 22.36
CA PRO A 157 -9.95 0.39 23.51
C PRO A 157 -9.26 -0.23 24.72
N ALA A 158 -8.34 -1.18 24.49
CA ALA A 158 -7.58 -1.80 25.58
C ALA A 158 -6.48 -0.88 26.11
N GLN A 159 -6.07 0.14 25.36
CA GLN A 159 -4.91 0.99 25.65
C GLN A 159 -3.65 0.16 25.88
N HIS A 160 -3.46 -0.84 25.03
CA HIS A 160 -2.36 -1.79 25.11
C HIS A 160 -1.72 -1.98 23.73
N MET A 161 -0.43 -2.31 23.73
CA MET A 161 0.29 -2.62 22.51
C MET A 161 1.12 -3.90 22.66
N TRP A 162 1.32 -4.59 21.55
CA TRP A 162 2.20 -5.76 21.45
C TRP A 162 3.23 -5.52 20.34
N TYR A 163 4.45 -5.97 20.56
CA TYR A 163 5.44 -6.17 19.52
C TYR A 163 5.63 -7.68 19.33
N VAL A 164 5.22 -8.14 18.16
CA VAL A 164 5.25 -9.56 17.75
C VAL A 164 6.44 -9.75 16.80
N VAL A 165 7.25 -10.77 17.04
CA VAL A 165 8.36 -11.16 16.18
C VAL A 165 8.25 -12.65 15.87
N ASN A 166 8.17 -13.00 14.59
CA ASN A 166 7.99 -14.38 14.14
C ASN A 166 6.81 -15.10 14.82
N GLY A 167 5.70 -14.37 15.01
CA GLY A 167 4.48 -14.90 15.64
C GLY A 167 4.50 -14.97 17.16
N ALA A 168 5.58 -14.55 17.83
CA ALA A 168 5.69 -14.56 19.28
C ALA A 168 5.78 -13.15 19.86
N VAL A 169 5.01 -12.86 20.91
CA VAL A 169 5.08 -11.59 21.63
C VAL A 169 6.46 -11.45 22.28
N GLN A 170 7.18 -10.38 21.94
CA GLN A 170 8.49 -10.05 22.48
C GLN A 170 8.44 -8.90 23.48
N LEU A 171 7.49 -7.99 23.31
CA LEU A 171 7.24 -6.89 24.24
C LEU A 171 5.74 -6.59 24.20
N GLU A 172 5.19 -6.30 25.37
CA GLU A 172 3.84 -5.77 25.52
C GLU A 172 3.81 -4.71 26.62
N THR A 173 2.99 -3.71 26.48
CA THR A 173 2.87 -2.65 27.48
C THR A 173 1.58 -1.86 27.32
N ASP A 174 1.10 -1.33 28.44
CA ASP A 174 0.05 -0.32 28.42
C ASP A 174 0.55 0.98 27.81
N VAL A 175 -0.32 1.68 27.09
CA VAL A 175 -0.04 2.92 26.39
C VAL A 175 -1.08 4.00 26.73
N VAL A 176 -0.85 5.23 26.25
CA VAL A 176 -1.89 6.26 26.18
C VAL A 176 -1.92 6.81 24.75
N THR A 177 -3.00 6.53 24.05
CA THR A 177 -3.22 7.00 22.68
C THR A 177 -3.78 8.42 22.64
N GLY A 178 -4.15 8.89 21.45
CA GLY A 178 -4.78 10.19 21.23
C GLY A 178 -6.11 10.34 21.99
N LEU A 179 -6.41 11.58 22.37
CA LEU A 179 -7.73 11.93 22.89
C LEU A 179 -8.78 11.61 21.80
N PRO A 180 -9.90 10.94 22.13
CA PRO A 180 -10.89 10.50 21.12
C PRO A 180 -11.73 11.68 20.60
N THR A 181 -11.09 12.62 19.94
CA THR A 181 -11.69 13.72 19.17
C THR A 181 -11.14 13.69 17.76
N PRO A 182 -11.87 14.18 16.74
CA PRO A 182 -11.44 14.14 15.34
C PRO A 182 -10.04 14.72 15.09
N GLU A 183 -9.63 15.72 15.87
CA GLU A 183 -8.36 16.42 15.70
C GLU A 183 -7.18 15.72 16.43
N ARG A 184 -7.48 14.80 17.37
CA ARG A 184 -6.47 14.26 18.28
C ARG A 184 -6.48 12.74 18.41
N GLU A 185 -7.42 12.07 17.81
CA GLU A 185 -7.48 10.60 17.84
C GLU A 185 -6.26 9.97 17.15
N THR A 186 -5.87 8.81 17.64
CA THR A 186 -4.88 7.97 16.95
C THR A 186 -5.58 7.29 15.76
N PRO A 187 -5.10 7.49 14.51
CA PRO A 187 -5.78 6.93 13.35
C PRO A 187 -5.63 5.41 13.30
N THR A 188 -6.74 4.71 13.08
CA THR A 188 -6.73 3.27 12.82
C THR A 188 -6.24 2.96 11.42
N GLY A 189 -5.68 1.77 11.21
CA GLY A 189 -5.17 1.32 9.92
C GLY A 189 -3.91 0.48 10.05
N VAL A 190 -3.36 0.08 8.90
CA VAL A 190 -2.08 -0.60 8.82
C VAL A 190 -1.03 0.35 8.24
N TYR A 191 0.02 0.57 9.00
CA TYR A 191 1.11 1.51 8.75
C TYR A 191 2.45 0.80 8.79
N SER A 192 3.54 1.55 8.77
CA SER A 192 4.89 1.07 9.07
C SER A 192 5.70 2.11 9.82
N ILE A 193 6.80 1.68 10.44
CA ILE A 193 7.75 2.60 11.05
C ILE A 193 8.50 3.36 9.96
N LEU A 194 8.31 4.68 9.92
CA LEU A 194 8.84 5.58 8.89
C LEU A 194 10.16 6.28 9.30
N GLU A 195 10.37 6.47 10.60
CA GLU A 195 11.53 7.16 11.14
C GLU A 195 11.80 6.68 12.57
N MET A 196 13.06 6.53 12.91
CA MET A 196 13.50 6.26 14.27
C MET A 196 14.56 7.31 14.68
N LYS A 197 14.32 8.04 15.77
CA LYS A 197 15.25 9.08 16.28
C LYS A 197 15.35 9.06 17.79
N ARG A 198 16.56 9.39 18.27
CA ARG A 198 16.84 9.67 19.69
C ARG A 198 16.74 11.17 19.95
N ASP A 199 16.38 11.50 21.17
CA ASP A 199 16.44 12.87 21.71
C ASP A 199 15.73 13.91 20.81
N LYS A 200 14.54 13.56 20.31
CA LYS A 200 13.74 14.41 19.42
C LYS A 200 12.93 15.43 20.22
N THR A 201 12.83 16.66 19.71
CA THR A 201 11.85 17.63 20.19
C THR A 201 10.60 17.54 19.31
N LEU A 202 9.50 17.13 19.90
CA LEU A 202 8.17 17.17 19.28
C LEU A 202 7.64 18.60 19.36
N VAL A 203 7.10 19.09 18.26
CA VAL A 203 6.59 20.46 18.14
C VAL A 203 5.15 20.37 17.67
N GLY A 204 4.24 20.92 18.45
CA GLY A 204 2.81 20.97 18.09
C GLY A 204 2.54 22.00 17.01
N GLU A 205 1.28 22.06 16.59
CA GLU A 205 0.81 23.01 15.58
C GLU A 205 1.12 24.46 15.97
N ILE A 206 1.44 25.26 14.96
CA ILE A 206 1.68 26.70 15.15
C ILE A 206 0.33 27.40 15.33
N ASN A 207 0.13 28.07 16.45
CA ASN A 207 -1.02 28.93 16.68
C ASN A 207 -0.96 30.13 15.73
N PRO A 208 -1.93 30.31 14.81
CA PRO A 208 -1.90 31.37 13.81
C PRO A 208 -1.87 32.79 14.42
N SER A 209 -2.46 32.93 15.62
CA SER A 209 -2.56 34.26 16.30
C SER A 209 -1.28 34.67 17.02
N THR A 210 -0.48 33.70 17.47
CA THR A 210 0.72 33.96 18.27
C THR A 210 2.02 33.64 17.56
N GLY A 211 1.96 32.87 16.44
CA GLY A 211 3.13 32.34 15.75
C GLY A 211 3.93 31.32 16.57
N GLN A 212 3.41 30.88 17.72
CA GLN A 212 4.09 29.93 18.61
C GLN A 212 3.46 28.53 18.48
N PRO A 213 4.26 27.47 18.64
CA PRO A 213 3.73 26.11 18.68
C PRO A 213 2.90 25.88 19.96
N SER A 214 1.86 25.06 19.85
CA SER A 214 0.99 24.70 20.97
C SER A 214 1.74 23.96 22.10
N TYR A 215 2.81 23.25 21.76
CA TYR A 215 3.75 22.64 22.70
C TYR A 215 5.12 22.43 22.07
N ARG A 216 6.13 22.27 22.94
CA ARG A 216 7.47 21.73 22.63
C ARG A 216 7.83 20.73 23.71
N THR A 217 7.98 19.45 23.33
CA THR A 217 8.25 18.37 24.27
C THR A 217 9.43 17.54 23.79
N LYS A 218 10.42 17.36 24.67
CA LYS A 218 11.59 16.51 24.38
C LYS A 218 11.28 15.07 24.76
N VAL A 219 11.55 14.15 23.84
CA VAL A 219 11.38 12.70 24.03
C VAL A 219 12.71 12.00 23.77
N GLY A 220 13.01 10.96 24.54
CA GLY A 220 14.25 10.19 24.40
C GLY A 220 14.22 9.25 23.21
N TYR A 221 13.05 8.72 22.89
CA TYR A 221 12.84 7.72 21.83
C TYR A 221 11.64 8.11 20.97
N TRP A 222 11.86 8.20 19.68
CA TRP A 222 10.84 8.54 18.70
C TRP A 222 10.80 7.50 17.58
N MET A 223 9.62 6.92 17.33
CA MET A 223 9.36 5.93 16.28
C MET A 223 8.11 6.37 15.52
N ARG A 224 8.32 7.01 14.36
CA ARG A 224 7.27 7.65 13.57
C ARG A 224 6.47 6.61 12.78
N VAL A 225 5.14 6.77 12.77
CA VAL A 225 4.20 5.88 12.09
C VAL A 225 3.51 6.56 10.90
N THR A 226 3.12 7.83 11.05
CA THR A 226 2.41 8.54 9.98
C THR A 226 3.20 9.74 9.46
N TRP A 227 2.95 10.13 8.22
CA TRP A 227 3.53 11.35 7.65
C TRP A 227 3.03 12.62 8.33
N THR A 228 1.86 12.57 8.97
CA THR A 228 1.30 13.68 9.77
C THR A 228 2.00 13.89 11.10
N GLY A 229 2.93 12.99 11.48
CA GLY A 229 3.73 13.16 12.67
C GLY A 229 3.24 12.40 13.91
N ILE A 230 2.44 11.36 13.71
CA ILE A 230 2.05 10.44 14.78
C ILE A 230 3.08 9.31 14.88
N GLY A 231 3.39 8.88 16.10
CA GLY A 231 4.35 7.81 16.38
C GLY A 231 4.35 7.38 17.83
N PHE A 232 5.18 6.39 18.13
CA PHE A 232 5.44 5.94 19.49
C PHE A 232 6.55 6.78 20.10
N HIS A 233 6.43 7.12 21.38
CA HIS A 233 7.49 7.79 22.15
C HIS A 233 7.31 7.63 23.66
N ASP A 234 8.38 7.82 24.41
CA ASP A 234 8.33 7.92 25.86
C ASP A 234 7.56 9.17 26.33
N ALA A 235 6.80 9.01 27.41
CA ALA A 235 6.01 10.10 27.99
C ALA A 235 6.14 10.14 29.51
N THR A 236 7.30 10.63 29.98
CA THR A 236 7.65 10.69 31.39
C THR A 236 6.75 11.60 32.24
N TRP A 237 5.96 12.45 31.60
CA TRP A 237 4.96 13.30 32.26
C TRP A 237 3.64 12.55 32.55
N ASN A 238 3.43 11.37 32.00
CA ASN A 238 2.27 10.54 32.30
C ASN A 238 2.52 9.75 33.59
N PRO A 239 1.67 9.89 34.60
CA PRO A 239 1.83 9.14 35.86
C PRO A 239 1.39 7.68 35.78
N SER A 240 0.61 7.32 34.73
CA SER A 240 0.14 5.96 34.49
C SER A 240 -0.20 5.77 33.00
N PHE A 241 -0.25 4.51 32.58
CA PHE A 241 -0.62 4.10 31.23
C PHE A 241 -1.78 3.11 31.30
N GLY A 242 -2.46 2.89 30.18
CA GLY A 242 -3.59 2.00 30.11
C GLY A 242 -4.92 2.59 30.58
N GLY A 243 -5.95 1.75 30.56
CA GLY A 243 -7.30 2.05 31.05
C GLY A 243 -8.00 3.19 30.29
N SER A 244 -8.75 4.01 31.02
CA SER A 244 -9.55 5.11 30.44
C SER A 244 -8.81 6.46 30.35
N ARG A 245 -7.53 6.50 30.65
CA ARG A 245 -6.77 7.75 30.73
C ARG A 245 -6.82 8.54 29.41
N TYR A 246 -6.77 7.87 28.26
CA TYR A 246 -6.79 8.51 26.95
C TYR A 246 -8.08 9.31 26.69
N GLN A 247 -9.20 8.97 27.35
CA GLN A 247 -10.47 9.63 27.19
C GLN A 247 -10.51 11.07 27.73
N THR A 248 -9.63 11.39 28.67
CA THR A 248 -9.56 12.73 29.29
C THR A 248 -8.19 13.39 29.17
N ASN A 249 -7.12 12.60 29.14
CA ASN A 249 -5.73 13.05 29.10
C ASN A 249 -4.94 12.36 27.97
N GLY A 250 -5.60 12.06 26.85
CA GLY A 250 -4.99 11.50 25.66
C GLY A 250 -4.01 12.47 24.99
N SER A 251 -3.15 11.94 24.16
CA SER A 251 -2.18 12.69 23.38
C SER A 251 -2.85 13.49 22.24
N HIS A 252 -2.03 14.05 21.34
CA HIS A 252 -2.47 14.62 20.05
C HIS A 252 -2.36 13.59 18.91
N GLY A 253 -2.62 12.32 19.20
CA GLY A 253 -2.59 11.20 18.26
C GLY A 253 -1.42 10.23 18.46
N CYS A 254 -0.34 10.64 19.10
CA CYS A 254 0.81 9.78 19.39
C CYS A 254 0.48 8.66 20.39
N ILE A 255 1.21 7.57 20.32
CA ILE A 255 1.15 6.45 21.25
C ILE A 255 2.23 6.66 22.31
N ASN A 256 1.80 7.14 23.48
CA ASN A 256 2.65 7.43 24.62
C ASN A 256 2.97 6.14 25.38
N MET A 257 4.25 5.93 25.71
CA MET A 257 4.77 4.74 26.37
C MET A 257 5.53 5.07 27.67
N PRO A 258 5.64 4.11 28.61
CA PRO A 258 6.65 4.18 29.66
C PRO A 258 8.06 4.29 29.06
N LEU A 259 8.96 5.04 29.72
CA LEU A 259 10.30 5.32 29.20
C LEU A 259 11.13 4.05 28.96
N ASP A 260 11.08 3.11 29.88
CA ASP A 260 11.80 1.83 29.81
C ASP A 260 11.27 0.95 28.67
N GLN A 261 9.95 0.96 28.46
CA GLN A 261 9.30 0.21 27.37
C GLN A 261 9.61 0.86 26.01
N ALA A 262 9.59 2.19 25.92
CA ALA A 262 9.99 2.89 24.71
C ALA A 262 11.46 2.66 24.34
N ALA A 263 12.34 2.60 25.36
CA ALA A 263 13.76 2.27 25.18
C ALA A 263 13.95 0.83 24.66
N SER A 264 13.23 -0.13 25.27
CA SER A 264 13.28 -1.54 24.88
C SER A 264 12.76 -1.75 23.47
N LEU A 265 11.59 -1.17 23.16
CA LEU A 265 10.99 -1.25 21.81
C LEU A 265 11.95 -0.65 20.75
N TYR A 266 12.48 0.54 21.00
CA TYR A 266 13.42 1.21 20.09
C TYR A 266 14.67 0.35 19.81
N GLY A 267 15.16 -0.40 20.78
CA GLY A 267 16.32 -1.28 20.64
C GLY A 267 16.06 -2.54 19.80
N MET A 268 14.81 -2.96 19.69
CA MET A 268 14.40 -4.16 18.95
C MET A 268 13.79 -3.87 17.57
N LEU A 269 13.27 -2.65 17.38
CA LEU A 269 12.49 -2.27 16.23
C LEU A 269 13.36 -1.91 15.02
N SER A 270 12.82 -2.10 13.83
CA SER A 270 13.45 -1.66 12.57
C SER A 270 12.51 -0.75 11.77
N MET A 271 13.10 0.12 10.96
CA MET A 271 12.31 0.88 9.98
C MET A 271 11.60 -0.07 9.01
N GLY A 272 10.39 0.28 8.60
CA GLY A 272 9.55 -0.55 7.75
C GLY A 272 8.75 -1.61 8.51
N THR A 273 9.00 -1.84 9.80
CA THR A 273 8.17 -2.77 10.60
C THR A 273 6.70 -2.37 10.52
N PRO A 274 5.80 -3.29 10.14
CA PRO A 274 4.37 -3.03 10.08
C PRO A 274 3.79 -2.63 11.44
N VAL A 275 2.81 -1.74 11.42
CA VAL A 275 2.09 -1.24 12.61
C VAL A 275 0.61 -1.31 12.37
N ILE A 276 -0.10 -2.08 13.15
CA ILE A 276 -1.54 -2.29 13.08
C ILE A 276 -2.19 -1.53 14.23
N ILE A 277 -3.07 -0.59 13.92
CA ILE A 277 -3.80 0.21 14.92
C ILE A 277 -5.28 0.00 14.70
N HIS A 278 -6.00 -0.41 15.74
CA HIS A 278 -7.42 -0.74 15.64
C HIS A 278 -8.22 -0.36 16.91
N ASN A 279 -9.54 -0.43 16.77
CA ASN A 279 -10.51 -0.27 17.85
C ASN A 279 -10.94 -1.61 18.45
#